data_c33a41eee067021bc3da41efc7eec82c
#
_entry.id   c33a41eee067021bc3da41efc7eec82c
#
_cell.length_a   1.000
_cell.length_b   1.000
_cell.length_c   1.000
_cell.angle_alpha   90.00
_cell.angle_beta   90.00
_cell.angle_gamma   90.00
#
_symmetry.space_group_name_H-M   'P 1'
#
loop_
_entity.id
_entity.type
_entity.pdbx_description
1 polymer ?
#
loop_
_entity_poly.entity_id
_entity_poly.type
_entity_poly.pdbx_seq_one_letter_code
_entity_poly.pdbx_strand_id
1 'polypeptide(L)'
;MNYLVTGGSGFIGSHLVEHLLKDGHFVINVDNFDDFYDYQVKIKNTLESVQQSTDFEFSDKENDIKKLVNQTKSENYILYYTDIRDKEALAQIFKNHKIDVLVHLAALAGVRPSIERPIDYEE
;
A
#
# COMPACT_ATOMS: atom_id res chain seq x y z
N MET A 1 -12.05 -10.14 6.55
CA MET A 1 -12.43 -9.19 5.49
C MET A 1 -11.22 -8.84 4.63
N ASN A 2 -11.47 -8.44 3.40
CA ASN A 2 -10.43 -8.02 2.48
C ASN A 2 -10.42 -6.49 2.40
N TYR A 3 -9.30 -5.89 2.78
CA TYR A 3 -9.13 -4.44 2.77
C TYR A 3 -8.21 -4.04 1.64
N LEU A 4 -8.60 -3.02 0.89
CA LEU A 4 -7.67 -2.35 -0.02
C LEU A 4 -7.30 -1.02 0.60
N VAL A 5 -6.00 -0.82 0.83
CA VAL A 5 -5.48 0.40 1.44
C VAL A 5 -4.60 1.11 0.41
N THR A 6 -5.00 2.30 0.00
CA THR A 6 -4.13 3.12 -0.85
C THR A 6 -3.21 3.94 0.04
N GLY A 7 -1.94 3.99 -0.32
CA GLY A 7 -0.96 4.68 0.50
C GLY A 7 -0.54 3.89 1.74
N GLY A 8 -0.64 2.57 1.67
CA GLY A 8 -0.34 1.71 2.82
C GLY A 8 1.14 1.62 3.20
N SER A 9 2.03 2.20 2.40
CA SER A 9 3.46 2.26 2.73
C SER A 9 3.86 3.59 3.37
N GLY A 10 2.92 4.53 3.51
CA GLY A 10 3.16 5.76 4.24
C GLY A 10 3.13 5.53 5.74
N PHE A 11 3.41 6.58 6.49
CA PHE A 11 3.48 6.46 7.95
C PHE A 11 2.14 6.01 8.55
N ILE A 12 1.06 6.71 8.22
CA ILE A 12 -0.26 6.37 8.74
C ILE A 12 -0.74 5.04 8.16
N GLY A 13 -0.58 4.87 6.85
CA GLY A 13 -1.04 3.67 6.17
C GLY A 13 -0.38 2.41 6.65
N SER A 14 0.93 2.44 6.93
CA SER A 14 1.64 1.26 7.39
C SER A 14 1.20 0.83 8.79
N HIS A 15 0.87 1.79 9.65
CA HIS A 15 0.33 1.47 10.95
C HIS A 15 -1.05 0.81 10.85
N LEU A 16 -1.88 1.32 9.93
CA LEU A 16 -3.18 0.72 9.69
C LEU A 16 -3.04 -0.70 9.14
N VAL A 17 -2.14 -0.90 8.16
CA VAL A 17 -1.90 -2.21 7.59
C VAL A 17 -1.47 -3.20 8.67
N GLU A 18 -0.55 -2.80 9.52
CA GLU A 18 -0.09 -3.65 10.61
C GLU A 18 -1.26 -4.07 11.51
N HIS A 19 -2.10 -3.12 11.85
CA HIS A 19 -3.26 -3.35 12.71
C HIS A 19 -4.24 -4.34 12.07
N LEU A 20 -4.54 -4.13 10.80
CA LEU A 20 -5.46 -5.00 10.08
C LEU A 20 -4.92 -6.43 9.96
N LEU A 21 -3.63 -6.57 9.72
CA LEU A 21 -3.00 -7.88 9.64
C LEU A 21 -3.04 -8.61 10.98
N LYS A 22 -2.82 -7.88 12.07
CA LYS A 22 -2.91 -8.47 13.41
C LYS A 22 -4.32 -8.94 13.73
N ASP A 23 -5.32 -8.29 13.17
CA ASP A 23 -6.71 -8.67 13.35
C ASP A 23 -7.14 -9.80 12.40
N GLY A 24 -6.23 -10.31 11.59
CA GLY A 24 -6.52 -11.46 10.74
C GLY A 24 -7.15 -11.13 9.39
N HIS A 25 -7.13 -9.87 8.99
CA HIS A 25 -7.68 -9.48 7.69
C HIS A 25 -6.69 -9.66 6.56
N PHE A 26 -7.19 -9.76 5.34
CA PHE A 26 -6.37 -9.73 4.15
C PHE A 26 -6.21 -8.29 3.70
N VAL A 27 -4.98 -7.87 3.45
CA VAL A 27 -4.68 -6.49 3.08
C VAL A 27 -4.04 -6.43 1.70
N ILE A 28 -4.64 -5.61 0.84
CA ILE A 28 -4.10 -5.25 -0.46
C ILE A 28 -3.60 -3.82 -0.32
N ASN A 29 -2.29 -3.63 -0.41
CA ASN A 29 -1.68 -2.31 -0.31
C ASN A 29 -1.36 -1.80 -1.71
N VAL A 30 -1.89 -0.63 -2.06
CA VAL A 30 -1.61 0.03 -3.33
C VAL A 30 -0.84 1.31 -3.03
N ASP A 31 0.40 1.39 -3.49
CA ASP A 31 1.25 2.55 -3.24
C ASP A 31 2.12 2.79 -4.45
N ASN A 32 2.29 4.05 -4.83
CA ASN A 32 3.14 4.41 -5.96
C ASN A 32 4.55 4.78 -5.54
N PHE A 33 4.84 4.75 -4.24
CA PHE A 33 6.15 5.12 -3.71
C PHE A 33 6.61 6.47 -4.24
N ASP A 34 5.70 7.41 -4.19
CA ASP A 34 5.91 8.79 -4.62
C ASP A 34 7.15 9.39 -3.97
N ASP A 35 7.89 10.22 -4.73
CA ASP A 35 9.15 10.81 -4.27
C ASP A 35 8.98 11.93 -3.24
N PHE A 36 7.76 12.27 -2.90
CA PHE A 36 7.52 13.26 -1.85
C PHE A 36 8.17 12.84 -0.54
N TYR A 37 8.16 11.55 -0.26
CA TYR A 37 8.93 10.96 0.84
C TYR A 37 9.97 10.03 0.26
N ASP A 38 11.07 9.86 1.00
CA ASP A 38 12.12 8.92 0.61
C ASP A 38 11.52 7.51 0.49
N TYR A 39 11.68 6.90 -0.69
CA TYR A 39 11.12 5.56 -0.91
C TYR A 39 11.72 4.52 0.04
N GLN A 40 12.95 4.74 0.51
CA GLN A 40 13.59 3.81 1.45
C GLN A 40 12.86 3.80 2.79
N VAL A 41 12.35 4.95 3.22
CA VAL A 41 11.52 5.03 4.43
C VAL A 41 10.23 4.26 4.23
N LYS A 42 9.62 4.40 3.07
CA LYS A 42 8.38 3.68 2.75
C LYS A 42 8.61 2.17 2.72
N ILE A 43 9.74 1.73 2.21
CA ILE A 43 10.09 0.31 2.22
C ILE A 43 10.20 -0.20 3.65
N LYS A 44 10.87 0.55 4.52
CA LYS A 44 11.00 0.17 5.93
C LYS A 44 9.64 0.13 6.62
N ASN A 45 8.79 1.12 6.34
CA ASN A 45 7.43 1.13 6.89
C ASN A 45 6.66 -0.13 6.48
N THR A 46 6.80 -0.52 5.21
CA THR A 46 6.13 -1.71 4.69
C THR A 46 6.61 -2.98 5.39
N LEU A 47 7.94 -3.11 5.52
CA LEU A 47 8.51 -4.27 6.19
C LEU A 47 8.04 -4.37 7.64
N GLU A 48 8.02 -3.26 8.36
CA GLU A 48 7.53 -3.25 9.73
C GLU A 48 6.06 -3.64 9.80
N SER A 49 5.26 -3.18 8.87
CA SER A 49 3.81 -3.47 8.89
C SER A 49 3.52 -4.95 8.70
N VAL A 50 4.38 -5.67 7.99
CA VAL A 50 4.20 -7.11 7.77
C VAL A 50 5.08 -7.95 8.71
N GLN A 51 5.67 -7.34 9.73
CA GLN A 51 6.48 -8.00 10.75
C GLN A 51 7.72 -8.66 10.18
N GLN A 52 8.34 -8.05 9.18
CA GLN A 52 9.62 -8.49 8.63
C GLN A 52 10.75 -7.57 9.07
N SER A 53 11.99 -8.06 9.00
CA SER A 53 13.15 -7.26 9.35
C SER A 53 13.28 -6.07 8.41
N THR A 54 13.65 -4.92 8.97
CA THR A 54 13.92 -3.71 8.16
C THR A 54 15.33 -3.71 7.58
N ASP A 55 16.06 -4.79 7.77
CA ASP A 55 17.39 -4.96 7.20
C ASP A 55 17.25 -5.31 5.72
N PHE A 56 17.37 -4.31 4.86
CA PHE A 56 17.08 -4.41 3.43
C PHE A 56 18.24 -3.79 2.66
N GLU A 57 18.78 -4.53 1.70
CA GLU A 57 19.84 -4.02 0.85
C GLU A 57 19.26 -3.17 -0.27
N PHE A 58 19.56 -1.88 -0.24
CA PHE A 58 19.07 -0.95 -1.25
C PHE A 58 20.02 -0.88 -2.44
N SER A 59 19.43 -0.82 -3.63
CA SER A 59 20.16 -0.58 -4.87
C SER A 59 19.52 0.60 -5.59
N ASP A 60 18.56 0.35 -6.49
CA ASP A 60 17.82 1.42 -7.12
C ASP A 60 16.32 1.25 -6.85
N LYS A 61 15.58 2.34 -7.00
CA LYS A 61 14.18 2.39 -6.60
C LYS A 61 13.33 1.30 -7.25
N GLU A 62 13.42 1.15 -8.56
CA GLU A 62 12.57 0.21 -9.28
C GLU A 62 12.84 -1.23 -8.85
N ASN A 63 14.09 -1.63 -8.77
CA ASN A 63 14.45 -2.97 -8.36
C ASN A 63 14.14 -3.22 -6.90
N ASP A 64 14.36 -2.23 -6.05
CA ASP A 64 14.09 -2.34 -4.62
C ASP A 64 12.58 -2.56 -4.37
N ILE A 65 11.73 -1.83 -5.08
CA ILE A 65 10.29 -2.00 -4.92
C ILE A 65 9.82 -3.36 -5.43
N LYS A 66 10.36 -3.81 -6.56
CA LYS A 66 10.04 -5.14 -7.08
C LYS A 66 10.42 -6.24 -6.08
N LYS A 67 11.58 -6.10 -5.49
CA LYS A 67 12.05 -7.04 -4.47
C LYS A 67 11.11 -7.03 -3.27
N LEU A 68 10.68 -5.84 -2.84
CA LEU A 68 9.77 -5.69 -1.72
C LEU A 68 8.42 -6.37 -2.01
N VAL A 69 7.88 -6.17 -3.20
CA VAL A 69 6.61 -6.79 -3.60
C VAL A 69 6.68 -8.30 -3.44
N ASN A 70 7.76 -8.90 -3.95
CA ASN A 70 7.93 -10.35 -3.87
C ASN A 70 8.17 -10.84 -2.44
N GLN A 71 8.96 -10.09 -1.69
CA GLN A 71 9.35 -10.47 -0.34
C GLN A 71 8.20 -10.43 0.64
N THR A 72 7.27 -9.48 0.47
CA THR A 72 6.19 -9.25 1.43
C THR A 72 4.91 -9.99 1.08
N LYS A 73 4.81 -10.54 -0.11
CA LYS A 73 3.61 -11.27 -0.52
C LYS A 73 3.39 -12.50 0.37
N SER A 74 2.19 -12.62 0.91
CA SER A 74 1.84 -13.73 1.79
C SER A 74 0.36 -14.08 1.61
N GLU A 75 -0.13 -15.01 2.43
CA GLU A 75 -1.55 -15.37 2.43
C GLU A 75 -2.44 -14.20 2.81
N ASN A 76 -1.92 -13.25 3.57
CA ASN A 76 -2.70 -12.17 4.13
C ASN A 76 -2.35 -10.80 3.58
N TYR A 77 -1.33 -10.71 2.73
CA TYR A 77 -0.85 -9.40 2.28
C TYR A 77 -0.32 -9.45 0.85
N ILE A 78 -0.65 -8.41 0.09
CA ILE A 78 -0.07 -8.22 -1.24
C ILE A 78 0.12 -6.72 -1.48
N LEU A 79 1.29 -6.36 -1.99
CA LEU A 79 1.64 -4.99 -2.36
C LEU A 79 1.60 -4.84 -3.87
N TYR A 80 0.87 -3.83 -4.33
CA TYR A 80 0.88 -3.42 -5.73
C TYR A 80 1.59 -2.08 -5.85
N TYR A 81 2.64 -2.04 -6.63
CA TYR A 81 3.35 -0.80 -6.97
C TYR A 81 2.58 -0.15 -8.12
N THR A 82 1.64 0.70 -7.78
CA THR A 82 0.67 1.21 -8.74
C THR A 82 0.22 2.61 -8.33
N ASP A 83 0.08 3.48 -9.33
CA ASP A 83 -0.50 4.81 -9.14
C ASP A 83 -2.02 4.69 -9.14
N ILE A 84 -2.68 5.29 -8.15
CA ILE A 84 -4.14 5.25 -8.06
C ILE A 84 -4.82 5.93 -9.23
N ARG A 85 -4.11 6.75 -10.00
CA ARG A 85 -4.64 7.38 -11.20
C ARG A 85 -4.66 6.43 -12.40
N ASP A 86 -3.97 5.31 -12.31
CA ASP A 86 -3.98 4.29 -13.35
C ASP A 86 -5.24 3.45 -13.21
N LYS A 87 -6.28 3.85 -13.92
CA LYS A 87 -7.59 3.22 -13.81
C LYS A 87 -7.59 1.76 -14.27
N GLU A 88 -6.80 1.44 -15.27
CA GLU A 88 -6.74 0.07 -15.76
C GLU A 88 -6.09 -0.85 -14.74
N ALA A 89 -5.00 -0.39 -14.12
CA ALA A 89 -4.33 -1.18 -13.10
C ALA A 89 -5.25 -1.40 -11.89
N LEU A 90 -5.94 -0.36 -11.45
CA LEU A 90 -6.88 -0.48 -10.35
C LEU A 90 -8.04 -1.42 -10.69
N ALA A 91 -8.56 -1.32 -11.91
CA ALA A 91 -9.64 -2.20 -12.35
C ALA A 91 -9.21 -3.67 -12.28
N GLN A 92 -7.97 -3.97 -12.65
CA GLN A 92 -7.44 -5.33 -12.56
C GLN A 92 -7.35 -5.80 -11.12
N ILE A 93 -6.95 -4.92 -10.21
CA ILE A 93 -6.87 -5.26 -8.80
C ILE A 93 -8.27 -5.60 -8.26
N PHE A 94 -9.26 -4.77 -8.57
CA PHE A 94 -10.64 -5.04 -8.15
C PHE A 94 -11.20 -6.31 -8.78
N LYS A 95 -10.76 -6.63 -9.98
CA LYS A 95 -11.19 -7.84 -10.67
C LYS A 95 -10.57 -9.08 -10.05
N ASN A 96 -9.33 -8.99 -9.62
CA ASN A 96 -8.58 -10.13 -9.10
C ASN A 96 -8.87 -10.42 -7.62
N HIS A 97 -9.45 -9.46 -6.91
CA HIS A 97 -9.67 -9.59 -5.48
C HIS A 97 -11.08 -9.12 -5.12
N LYS A 98 -11.71 -9.84 -4.21
CA LYS A 98 -12.97 -9.39 -3.63
C LYS A 98 -12.61 -8.39 -2.52
N ILE A 99 -12.93 -7.13 -2.72
CA ILE A 99 -12.60 -6.08 -1.77
C ILE A 99 -13.85 -5.71 -0.98
N ASP A 100 -13.76 -5.86 0.34
CA ASP A 100 -14.88 -5.56 1.23
C ASP A 100 -14.83 -4.11 1.72
N VAL A 101 -13.62 -3.59 1.96
CA VAL A 101 -13.43 -2.24 2.51
C VAL A 101 -12.31 -1.56 1.75
N LEU A 102 -12.54 -0.31 1.36
CA LEU A 102 -11.53 0.54 0.73
C LEU A 102 -11.15 1.65 1.69
N VAL A 103 -9.88 1.75 2.03
CA VAL A 103 -9.35 2.86 2.83
C VAL A 103 -8.41 3.66 1.95
N HIS A 104 -8.78 4.89 1.67
CA HIS A 104 -8.06 5.73 0.74
C HIS A 104 -7.19 6.75 1.49
N LEU A 105 -5.92 6.45 1.62
CA LEU A 105 -4.95 7.30 2.32
C LEU A 105 -3.92 7.94 1.39
N ALA A 106 -3.86 7.49 0.14
CA ALA A 106 -2.94 8.09 -0.83
C ALA A 106 -3.36 9.53 -1.09
N ALA A 107 -2.42 10.45 -0.91
CA ALA A 107 -2.68 11.87 -1.10
C ALA A 107 -1.46 12.51 -1.72
N LEU A 108 -1.69 13.60 -2.45
CA LEU A 108 -0.60 14.41 -2.96
C LEU A 108 -0.04 15.26 -1.83
N ALA A 109 1.20 15.70 -2.01
CA ALA A 109 1.86 16.59 -1.05
C ALA A 109 0.98 17.80 -0.76
N GLY A 110 0.84 18.13 0.52
CA GLY A 110 0.07 19.29 0.94
C GLY A 110 -1.44 19.12 0.94
N VAL A 111 -1.92 17.98 0.49
CA VAL A 111 -3.35 17.68 0.46
C VAL A 111 -3.66 16.73 1.61
N ARG A 112 -4.68 17.06 2.37
CA ARG A 112 -5.09 16.18 3.46
C ARG A 112 -5.68 14.88 2.90
N PRO A 113 -5.31 13.73 3.45
CA PRO A 113 -5.98 12.50 3.09
C PRO A 113 -7.46 12.59 3.46
N SER A 114 -8.29 11.98 2.64
CA SER A 114 -9.71 11.89 2.97
C SER A 114 -10.09 10.42 2.96
N ILE A 115 -10.80 10.02 4.02
CA ILE A 115 -11.17 8.63 4.21
C ILE A 115 -12.67 8.45 4.32
N GLU A 116 -13.41 9.54 4.43
CA GLU A 116 -14.82 9.45 4.74
C GLU A 116 -15.68 9.06 3.56
N ARG A 117 -15.30 9.44 2.35
CA ARG A 117 -16.11 9.11 1.17
C ARG A 117 -15.23 8.83 -0.03
N PRO A 118 -14.70 7.62 -0.12
CA PRO A 118 -13.80 7.27 -1.23
C PRO A 118 -14.40 7.50 -2.61
N ILE A 119 -15.70 7.34 -2.77
CA ILE A 119 -16.35 7.52 -4.07
C ILE A 119 -16.23 8.94 -4.59
N ASP A 120 -16.02 9.92 -3.71
CA ASP A 120 -15.84 11.31 -4.12
C ASP A 120 -14.56 11.51 -4.92
N TYR A 121 -13.68 10.53 -4.93
CA TYR A 121 -12.40 10.59 -5.62
C TYR A 121 -12.39 9.85 -6.94
N GLU A 122 -13.50 9.31 -7.34
CA GLU A 122 -13.62 8.60 -8.60
C GLU A 122 -13.76 9.53 -9.78
N GLU A 123 -14.00 10.79 -9.54
CA GLU A 123 -14.23 11.79 -10.58
C GLU A 123 -12.98 12.23 -11.30
#